data_a7925841738effa16c6d5b314a7c79fe
#
_entry.id   a7925841738effa16c6d5b314a7c79fe
#
_cell.length_a   1.000
_cell.length_b   1.000
_cell.length_c   1.000
_cell.angle_alpha   90.00
_cell.angle_beta   90.00
_cell.angle_gamma   90.00
#
_symmetry.space_group_name_H-M   'P 1'
#
loop_
_entity.id
_entity.type
_entity.pdbx_description
1 polymer ?
#
loop_
_entity_poly.entity_id
_entity_poly.type
_entity_poly.pdbx_seq_one_letter_code
_entity_poly.pdbx_strand_id
1 'polypeptide(L)'
;MQTLRTGTPEALAVGGSVVITSPGALACLELPLADGDYVVSVFNDLQAPTSVSPFRLAGGAGGASANRAAPVMMRQALARPARAPSLPADVTGLPESPAMHLRVLDASRSAYAMLRGTDRSHPAFSRQVAGQPAYASVPTVGTTRTFRVNQFTTTLGASGSCSSYKEITARVAYVGTKSIIWEDVAAPLAGTMDSYFTKLGKEFDSTMYRSDSTYFGDPLVTDPYTDGDHHLDMVFTPAVPTGVAGFVIACDLFPRDSVNDPSSNFGEFFYAVVPTVAGTGYSGNTADAWLRGIRTTVVHEVKHIASFGARLTNGATSFEESWLEEGMAREAEEVWLRNNIYHTAWKGDAGYSATLYCDVRPTFAQCAGAPYGMFGHFNTLYSVLEAPGASSLFGRVADNDFNFYALAWSFSRWADDRFAGSDASFLRAITQATTTTGMASISALTGQSVDEMMGQWTLSLDLDGDAAFPANLDVQFPTWNTRDIYSGMSTDFPSYFPQPFPLAPTVLPAGAFAVDNAGIRGGAFAMYELTTNATSGQTLSLLGAGGSGPAAYSLRIAIARRQ
;
A
#
# COMPACT_ATOMS: atom_id res chain seq x y z
N MET A 1 -19.95 21.55 1.12
CA MET A 1 -19.12 22.26 0.11
C MET A 1 -19.01 23.70 0.55
N GLN A 2 -17.99 24.04 1.31
CA GLN A 2 -17.68 25.43 1.67
C GLN A 2 -16.69 25.95 0.62
N THR A 3 -17.15 26.84 -0.21
CA THR A 3 -16.32 27.54 -1.19
C THR A 3 -15.73 28.77 -0.53
N LEU A 4 -14.44 28.75 -0.24
CA LEU A 4 -13.70 29.96 0.13
C LEU A 4 -13.80 30.97 -1.02
N ARG A 5 -14.51 32.07 -0.79
CA ARG A 5 -14.61 33.17 -1.75
C ARG A 5 -13.41 34.10 -1.57
N THR A 6 -12.80 34.48 -2.68
CA THR A 6 -11.87 35.62 -2.72
C THR A 6 -12.55 36.84 -2.11
N GLY A 7 -12.07 37.28 -0.94
CA GLY A 7 -12.48 38.54 -0.30
C GLY A 7 -13.29 38.45 1.01
N THR A 8 -13.58 37.27 1.53
CA THR A 8 -14.10 37.11 2.91
C THR A 8 -13.26 36.10 3.68
N PRO A 9 -12.66 36.46 4.83
CA PRO A 9 -11.92 35.49 5.65
C PRO A 9 -12.89 34.42 6.16
N GLU A 10 -12.70 33.17 5.78
CA GLU A 10 -13.42 32.08 6.43
C GLU A 10 -12.66 31.67 7.70
N ALA A 11 -13.30 31.88 8.84
CA ALA A 11 -12.78 31.41 10.11
C ALA A 11 -12.95 29.89 10.18
N LEU A 12 -11.86 29.13 9.98
CA LEU A 12 -11.83 27.74 10.37
C LEU A 12 -12.00 27.67 11.91
N ALA A 13 -12.97 26.88 12.36
CA ALA A 13 -13.05 26.55 13.77
C ALA A 13 -11.81 25.74 14.18
N VAL A 14 -11.42 25.82 15.46
CA VAL A 14 -10.38 24.93 16.00
C VAL A 14 -10.78 23.48 15.75
N GLY A 15 -9.87 22.68 15.20
CA GLY A 15 -10.15 21.33 14.72
C GLY A 15 -10.80 21.26 13.34
N GLY A 16 -11.15 22.37 12.72
CA GLY A 16 -11.70 22.41 11.36
C GLY A 16 -10.63 22.27 10.28
N SER A 17 -11.02 21.73 9.13
CA SER A 17 -10.17 21.61 7.95
C SER A 17 -10.91 22.00 6.67
N VAL A 18 -10.17 22.37 5.64
CA VAL A 18 -10.71 22.69 4.31
C VAL A 18 -9.71 22.32 3.24
N VAL A 19 -10.21 21.81 2.11
CA VAL A 19 -9.43 21.58 0.89
C VAL A 19 -9.83 22.61 -0.17
N ILE A 20 -8.86 23.28 -0.75
CA ILE A 20 -9.07 24.32 -1.75
C ILE A 20 -8.77 23.74 -3.11
N THR A 21 -9.82 23.42 -3.85
CA THR A 21 -9.77 22.75 -5.14
C THR A 21 -9.88 23.72 -6.32
N SER A 22 -10.33 24.97 -6.07
CA SER A 22 -10.52 25.97 -7.12
C SER A 22 -9.22 26.73 -7.44
N PRO A 23 -8.72 26.69 -8.67
CA PRO A 23 -7.50 27.42 -9.05
C PRO A 23 -7.56 28.93 -8.78
N GLY A 24 -8.74 29.55 -8.89
CA GLY A 24 -8.91 30.97 -8.60
C GLY A 24 -8.78 31.33 -7.13
N ALA A 25 -9.13 30.41 -6.23
CA ALA A 25 -8.99 30.61 -4.77
C ALA A 25 -7.53 30.45 -4.31
N LEU A 26 -6.69 29.73 -5.05
CA LEU A 26 -5.28 29.51 -4.73
C LEU A 26 -4.41 30.77 -4.96
N ALA A 27 -4.90 31.74 -5.72
CA ALA A 27 -4.18 32.98 -6.00
C ALA A 27 -4.05 33.89 -4.76
N CYS A 28 -5.05 33.89 -3.89
CA CYS A 28 -5.01 34.64 -2.62
C CYS A 28 -6.06 34.07 -1.66
N LEU A 29 -5.61 33.39 -0.63
CA LEU A 29 -6.43 32.88 0.45
C LEU A 29 -6.22 33.78 1.68
N GLU A 30 -7.28 34.28 2.28
CA GLU A 30 -7.21 35.04 3.52
C GLU A 30 -7.57 34.15 4.71
N LEU A 31 -6.64 34.03 5.66
CA LEU A 31 -6.87 33.45 6.98
C LEU A 31 -7.31 34.55 7.95
N PRO A 32 -8.21 34.25 8.91
CA PRO A 32 -8.82 35.30 9.73
C PRO A 32 -7.85 36.01 10.66
N LEU A 33 -8.31 37.18 11.17
CA LEU A 33 -7.68 38.04 12.17
C LEU A 33 -7.75 37.43 13.59
N ALA A 34 -7.55 36.15 13.78
CA ALA A 34 -7.55 35.50 15.07
C ALA A 34 -6.21 34.82 15.32
N ASP A 35 -5.75 34.82 16.56
CA ASP A 35 -4.64 33.96 16.92
C ASP A 35 -5.00 32.53 16.57
N GLY A 36 -4.10 31.84 15.87
CA GLY A 36 -4.34 30.46 15.47
C GLY A 36 -3.10 29.80 14.87
N ASP A 37 -2.99 28.52 15.13
CA ASP A 37 -1.97 27.67 14.53
C ASP A 37 -2.61 26.82 13.45
N TYR A 38 -2.02 26.85 12.28
CA TYR A 38 -2.51 26.17 11.09
C TYR A 38 -1.47 25.20 10.54
N VAL A 39 -1.95 24.03 10.13
CA VAL A 39 -1.21 23.11 9.28
C VAL A 39 -1.66 23.32 7.84
N VAL A 40 -0.71 23.46 6.95
CA VAL A 40 -0.95 23.70 5.53
C VAL A 40 -0.24 22.62 4.71
N SER A 41 -1.02 21.80 4.01
CA SER A 41 -0.51 20.83 3.03
C SER A 41 -0.62 21.43 1.62
N VAL A 42 0.49 21.51 0.90
CA VAL A 42 0.50 21.69 -0.56
C VAL A 42 0.69 20.32 -1.16
N PHE A 43 -0.27 19.84 -1.94
CA PHE A 43 -0.23 18.51 -2.53
C PHE A 43 -0.46 18.54 -4.04
N ASN A 44 -0.04 17.48 -4.73
CA ASN A 44 -0.13 17.33 -6.18
C ASN A 44 -1.04 16.14 -6.52
N ASP A 45 -2.23 16.41 -7.03
CA ASP A 45 -3.24 15.40 -7.39
C ASP A 45 -2.97 14.70 -8.74
N LEU A 46 -1.87 15.06 -9.41
CA LEU A 46 -1.50 14.45 -10.68
C LEU A 46 -1.14 12.97 -10.54
N GLN A 47 -1.87 12.10 -11.22
CA GLN A 47 -1.62 10.66 -11.22
C GLN A 47 -0.44 10.27 -12.15
N ALA A 48 0.71 10.91 -11.94
CA ALA A 48 1.93 10.71 -12.70
C ALA A 48 3.15 10.74 -11.77
N PRO A 49 3.60 9.58 -11.25
CA PRO A 49 4.60 9.48 -10.17
C PRO A 49 5.91 10.19 -10.44
N THR A 50 6.36 10.20 -11.69
CA THR A 50 7.65 10.78 -12.08
C THR A 50 7.59 12.28 -12.40
N SER A 51 6.38 12.83 -12.56
CA SER A 51 6.18 14.25 -12.83
C SER A 51 6.43 15.09 -11.60
N VAL A 52 7.12 16.21 -11.75
CA VAL A 52 7.47 17.14 -10.65
C VAL A 52 6.87 18.51 -10.94
N SER A 53 6.14 19.07 -9.98
CA SER A 53 5.52 20.39 -10.09
C SER A 53 6.19 21.36 -9.11
N PRO A 54 7.06 22.27 -9.58
CA PRO A 54 7.64 23.32 -8.74
C PRO A 54 6.62 24.42 -8.45
N PHE A 55 6.75 25.06 -7.28
CA PHE A 55 5.84 26.12 -6.88
C PHE A 55 6.48 27.14 -5.94
N ARG A 56 5.79 28.26 -5.74
CA ARG A 56 6.05 29.20 -4.65
C ARG A 56 4.81 29.31 -3.74
N LEU A 57 5.01 29.07 -2.46
CA LEU A 57 4.05 29.42 -1.44
C LEU A 57 4.45 30.79 -0.86
N ALA A 58 3.59 31.78 -1.01
CA ALA A 58 3.85 33.14 -0.52
C ALA A 58 2.74 33.58 0.44
N GLY A 59 3.08 34.46 1.36
CA GLY A 59 2.13 35.03 2.28
C GLY A 59 2.50 36.47 2.68
N GLY A 60 1.54 37.13 3.25
CA GLY A 60 1.69 38.52 3.75
C GLY A 60 0.64 38.85 4.78
N ALA A 61 0.79 39.99 5.42
CA ALA A 61 -0.25 40.52 6.33
C ALA A 61 -1.55 40.73 5.54
N GLY A 62 -2.66 40.24 6.06
CA GLY A 62 -4.01 40.48 5.52
C GLY A 62 -4.45 41.94 5.75
N GLY A 63 -5.34 42.42 4.88
CA GLY A 63 -5.93 43.76 4.96
C GLY A 63 -5.25 44.86 4.15
N ALA A 64 -5.97 45.96 3.91
CA ALA A 64 -5.60 47.08 3.03
C ALA A 64 -4.38 47.92 3.45
N SER A 65 -3.72 47.58 4.53
CA SER A 65 -2.57 48.32 5.12
C SER A 65 -1.30 47.47 5.18
N ALA A 66 -1.07 46.63 4.16
CA ALA A 66 0.17 45.87 4.07
C ALA A 66 1.37 46.84 3.95
N ASN A 67 2.05 47.11 5.06
CA ASN A 67 3.41 47.62 5.01
C ASN A 67 4.20 46.66 4.15
N ARG A 68 4.79 47.14 3.04
CA ARG A 68 5.60 46.35 2.10
C ARG A 68 6.94 45.98 2.73
N ALA A 69 6.89 45.20 3.81
CA ALA A 69 8.10 44.51 4.27
C ALA A 69 8.55 43.53 3.16
N ALA A 70 9.84 43.51 2.89
CA ALA A 70 10.37 42.53 1.97
C ALA A 70 10.09 41.10 2.53
N PRO A 71 9.61 40.17 1.70
CA PRO A 71 9.29 38.82 2.18
C PRO A 71 10.55 38.10 2.66
N VAL A 72 10.41 37.34 3.73
CA VAL A 72 11.44 36.35 4.12
C VAL A 72 11.49 35.28 3.05
N MET A 73 12.63 35.17 2.36
CA MET A 73 12.83 34.21 1.27
C MET A 73 13.36 32.89 1.81
N MET A 74 12.67 31.81 1.52
CA MET A 74 13.09 30.45 1.84
C MET A 74 13.19 29.64 0.53
N ARG A 75 14.07 28.64 0.51
CA ARG A 75 14.22 27.72 -0.63
C ARG A 75 14.24 26.29 -0.16
N GLN A 76 13.41 25.48 -0.76
CA GLN A 76 13.38 24.04 -0.56
C GLN A 76 13.88 23.34 -1.83
N ALA A 77 14.89 22.50 -1.68
CA ALA A 77 15.38 21.68 -2.78
C ALA A 77 14.36 20.58 -3.11
N LEU A 78 14.44 20.05 -4.32
CA LEU A 78 13.72 18.83 -4.67
C LEU A 78 14.17 17.72 -3.72
N ALA A 79 13.24 17.19 -2.95
CA ALA A 79 13.51 16.10 -2.05
C ALA A 79 13.87 14.82 -2.83
N ARG A 80 14.69 13.98 -2.22
CA ARG A 80 14.97 12.63 -2.72
C ARG A 80 14.24 11.63 -1.84
N PRO A 81 13.71 10.53 -2.41
CA PRO A 81 13.12 9.48 -1.60
C PRO A 81 14.11 9.03 -0.52
N ALA A 82 13.69 9.09 0.72
CA ALA A 82 14.42 8.46 1.80
C ALA A 82 14.26 6.95 1.68
N ARG A 83 15.26 6.21 2.09
CA ARG A 83 15.19 4.76 2.15
C ARG A 83 14.86 4.34 3.57
N ALA A 84 13.89 3.46 3.71
CA ALA A 84 13.58 2.84 4.99
C ALA A 84 14.85 2.28 5.66
N PRO A 85 15.04 2.50 6.95
CA PRO A 85 16.17 1.95 7.69
C PRO A 85 16.27 0.43 7.54
N SER A 86 17.49 -0.06 7.28
CA SER A 86 17.76 -1.50 7.24
C SER A 86 18.04 -1.99 8.66
N LEU A 87 17.05 -2.59 9.27
CA LEU A 87 17.16 -3.21 10.58
C LEU A 87 17.95 -4.54 10.53
N PRO A 88 18.42 -5.05 11.68
CA PRO A 88 18.99 -6.40 11.76
C PRO A 88 18.06 -7.47 11.19
N ALA A 89 18.63 -8.52 10.59
CA ALA A 89 17.86 -9.55 9.89
C ALA A 89 16.87 -10.33 10.77
N ASP A 90 17.09 -10.37 12.08
CA ASP A 90 16.20 -11.02 13.05
C ASP A 90 14.92 -10.22 13.33
N VAL A 91 14.88 -8.94 12.95
CA VAL A 91 13.72 -8.05 13.09
C VAL A 91 13.11 -7.64 11.75
N THR A 92 13.61 -8.15 10.63
CA THR A 92 13.06 -7.90 9.30
C THR A 92 12.26 -9.08 8.77
N GLY A 93 11.32 -8.82 7.87
CA GLY A 93 10.62 -9.83 7.09
C GLY A 93 11.52 -10.55 6.07
N LEU A 94 10.92 -11.38 5.24
CA LEU A 94 11.60 -11.98 4.11
C LEU A 94 12.03 -10.89 3.13
N PRO A 95 13.25 -10.98 2.53
CA PRO A 95 13.72 -9.96 1.61
C PRO A 95 12.87 -9.90 0.35
N GLU A 96 12.42 -8.71 0.03
CA GLU A 96 11.61 -8.44 -1.16
C GLU A 96 12.25 -7.34 -2.02
N SER A 97 12.00 -7.41 -3.32
CA SER A 97 12.38 -6.39 -4.28
C SER A 97 11.11 -5.78 -4.88
N PRO A 98 10.80 -4.50 -4.65
CA PRO A 98 9.64 -3.84 -5.25
C PRO A 98 9.62 -3.96 -6.76
N ALA A 99 10.79 -3.85 -7.37
CA ALA A 99 10.91 -3.96 -8.81
C ALA A 99 10.46 -5.35 -9.32
N MET A 100 10.67 -6.41 -8.53
CA MET A 100 10.22 -7.75 -8.90
C MET A 100 8.72 -7.93 -8.70
N HIS A 101 8.16 -7.48 -7.57
CA HIS A 101 6.70 -7.49 -7.33
C HIS A 101 5.93 -6.77 -8.44
N LEU A 102 6.35 -5.56 -8.78
CA LEU A 102 5.71 -4.81 -9.88
C LEU A 102 5.83 -5.52 -11.23
N ARG A 103 6.91 -6.26 -11.48
CA ARG A 103 6.99 -7.10 -12.69
C ARG A 103 5.98 -8.24 -12.68
N VAL A 104 5.71 -8.84 -11.53
CA VAL A 104 4.67 -9.88 -11.38
C VAL A 104 3.30 -9.29 -11.69
N LEU A 105 2.96 -8.13 -11.12
CA LEU A 105 1.70 -7.45 -11.41
C LEU A 105 1.58 -7.00 -12.87
N ASP A 106 2.63 -6.42 -13.42
CA ASP A 106 2.66 -6.03 -14.84
C ASP A 106 2.53 -7.26 -15.75
N ALA A 107 3.16 -8.38 -15.39
CA ALA A 107 3.00 -9.64 -16.08
C ALA A 107 1.56 -10.16 -16.00
N SER A 108 0.93 -10.12 -14.83
CA SER A 108 -0.46 -10.52 -14.63
C SER A 108 -1.44 -9.63 -15.41
N ARG A 109 -1.24 -8.31 -15.42
CA ARG A 109 -2.06 -7.37 -16.21
C ARG A 109 -1.92 -7.62 -17.72
N SER A 110 -0.68 -7.84 -18.18
CA SER A 110 -0.38 -8.14 -19.58
C SER A 110 -0.99 -9.49 -20.01
N ALA A 111 -0.87 -10.52 -19.16
CA ALA A 111 -1.48 -11.81 -19.38
C ALA A 111 -2.99 -11.71 -19.51
N TYR A 112 -3.64 -10.99 -18.60
CA TYR A 112 -5.08 -10.76 -18.66
C TYR A 112 -5.52 -10.09 -19.96
N ALA A 113 -4.85 -9.00 -20.35
CA ALA A 113 -5.17 -8.29 -21.59
C ALA A 113 -5.00 -9.18 -22.84
N MET A 114 -3.92 -9.98 -22.88
CA MET A 114 -3.63 -10.90 -23.97
C MET A 114 -4.62 -12.06 -24.02
N LEU A 115 -4.84 -12.74 -22.90
CA LEU A 115 -5.64 -13.96 -22.82
C LEU A 115 -7.14 -13.67 -22.96
N ARG A 116 -7.59 -12.49 -22.54
CA ARG A 116 -8.94 -12.04 -22.77
C ARG A 116 -9.23 -11.65 -24.23
N GLY A 117 -8.22 -11.09 -24.95
CA GLY A 117 -8.36 -10.67 -26.35
C GLY A 117 -8.39 -11.83 -27.37
N THR A 118 -8.03 -13.02 -26.98
CA THR A 118 -8.10 -14.21 -27.85
C THR A 118 -9.50 -14.82 -27.77
N ASP A 119 -10.50 -14.25 -28.43
CA ASP A 119 -11.90 -14.69 -28.68
C ASP A 119 -12.45 -15.81 -27.77
N ARG A 120 -12.01 -15.81 -26.53
CA ARG A 120 -12.43 -16.66 -25.45
C ARG A 120 -13.36 -15.85 -24.57
N SER A 121 -14.46 -15.37 -25.21
CA SER A 121 -15.59 -14.75 -24.53
C SER A 121 -15.97 -15.58 -23.32
N HIS A 122 -15.39 -15.30 -22.16
CA HIS A 122 -15.65 -16.01 -20.93
C HIS A 122 -15.78 -17.55 -20.96
N PRO A 123 -15.46 -18.21 -21.99
CA PRO A 123 -15.37 -19.67 -21.97
C PRO A 123 -13.96 -20.12 -21.56
N ALA A 124 -13.09 -19.19 -21.23
CA ALA A 124 -11.96 -19.57 -20.39
C ALA A 124 -12.49 -20.30 -19.15
N PHE A 125 -13.67 -19.95 -18.75
CA PHE A 125 -14.44 -20.61 -17.70
C PHE A 125 -15.55 -21.54 -18.22
N SER A 126 -15.64 -21.86 -19.51
CA SER A 126 -16.45 -22.98 -19.96
C SER A 126 -15.64 -24.27 -19.77
N ARG A 127 -16.17 -25.20 -19.02
CA ARG A 127 -15.63 -26.53 -18.67
C ARG A 127 -15.13 -27.41 -19.82
N GLN A 128 -14.81 -26.88 -20.98
CA GLN A 128 -14.41 -27.63 -22.14
C GLN A 128 -13.10 -27.17 -22.76
N VAL A 129 -12.03 -27.21 -21.98
CA VAL A 129 -10.71 -27.38 -22.59
C VAL A 129 -10.41 -28.88 -22.54
N ALA A 130 -10.78 -29.55 -23.60
CA ALA A 130 -10.45 -30.96 -23.75
C ALA A 130 -8.93 -31.18 -23.60
N GLY A 131 -8.51 -31.91 -22.59
CA GLY A 131 -7.14 -32.39 -22.43
C GLY A 131 -6.37 -31.87 -21.20
N GLN A 132 -6.93 -31.03 -20.34
CA GLN A 132 -6.36 -30.78 -19.02
C GLN A 132 -6.92 -31.84 -18.06
N PRO A 133 -6.08 -32.52 -17.25
CA PRO A 133 -6.60 -33.37 -16.21
C PRO A 133 -7.26 -32.47 -15.16
N ALA A 134 -8.59 -32.44 -15.14
CA ALA A 134 -9.29 -32.04 -13.95
C ALA A 134 -8.76 -32.93 -12.81
N TYR A 135 -8.24 -32.38 -11.73
CA TYR A 135 -7.97 -33.16 -10.54
C TYR A 135 -9.32 -33.66 -10.04
N ALA A 136 -9.68 -34.85 -10.44
CA ALA A 136 -10.92 -35.47 -10.00
C ALA A 136 -10.89 -35.86 -8.52
N SER A 137 -9.78 -35.64 -7.82
CA SER A 137 -9.62 -35.92 -6.40
C SER A 137 -8.46 -35.11 -5.80
N VAL A 138 -8.68 -34.56 -4.60
CA VAL A 138 -7.65 -33.95 -3.75
C VAL A 138 -6.50 -34.95 -3.56
N PRO A 139 -5.23 -34.58 -3.85
CA PRO A 139 -4.10 -35.48 -3.71
C PRO A 139 -3.83 -35.84 -2.25
N THR A 140 -3.23 -36.99 -2.00
CA THR A 140 -2.83 -37.39 -0.66
C THR A 140 -1.40 -36.93 -0.34
N VAL A 141 -1.09 -36.75 0.96
CA VAL A 141 0.27 -36.44 1.41
C VAL A 141 1.28 -37.41 0.82
N GLY A 142 2.39 -36.90 0.30
CA GLY A 142 3.43 -37.67 -0.38
C GLY A 142 3.23 -37.83 -1.91
N THR A 143 2.05 -37.52 -2.45
CA THR A 143 1.85 -37.46 -3.91
C THR A 143 2.77 -36.42 -4.52
N THR A 144 3.33 -36.68 -5.71
CA THR A 144 4.20 -35.76 -6.43
C THR A 144 3.55 -35.25 -7.71
N ARG A 145 3.84 -33.99 -8.05
CA ARG A 145 3.41 -33.33 -9.30
C ARG A 145 4.54 -32.45 -9.84
N THR A 146 4.56 -32.27 -11.16
CA THR A 146 5.43 -31.28 -11.81
C THR A 146 4.71 -29.95 -11.94
N PHE A 147 5.36 -28.87 -11.49
CA PHE A 147 4.88 -27.49 -11.60
C PHE A 147 5.80 -26.68 -12.48
N ARG A 148 5.24 -25.65 -13.09
CA ARG A 148 5.94 -24.64 -13.86
C ARG A 148 5.96 -23.33 -13.08
N VAL A 149 7.12 -23.00 -12.52
CA VAL A 149 7.33 -21.79 -11.73
C VAL A 149 7.76 -20.67 -12.68
N ASN A 150 6.93 -19.65 -12.81
CA ASN A 150 7.18 -18.53 -13.72
C ASN A 150 8.49 -17.81 -13.39
N GLN A 151 9.24 -17.40 -14.43
CA GLN A 151 10.51 -16.70 -14.33
C GLN A 151 10.36 -15.32 -14.98
N PHE A 152 10.46 -14.26 -14.16
CA PHE A 152 10.36 -12.89 -14.65
C PHE A 152 11.71 -12.42 -15.17
N THR A 153 11.85 -12.31 -16.48
CA THR A 153 13.07 -11.79 -17.09
C THR A 153 13.14 -10.26 -16.95
N THR A 154 14.36 -9.71 -17.00
CA THR A 154 14.60 -8.27 -16.84
C THR A 154 14.04 -7.42 -18.00
N THR A 155 13.63 -8.03 -19.10
CA THR A 155 13.11 -7.36 -20.29
C THR A 155 11.61 -7.61 -20.38
N LEU A 156 10.82 -6.63 -19.94
CA LEU A 156 9.36 -6.66 -20.07
C LEU A 156 8.97 -6.28 -21.50
N GLY A 157 8.71 -7.30 -22.31
CA GLY A 157 7.84 -7.15 -23.48
C GLY A 157 6.54 -7.90 -23.18
N ALA A 158 5.40 -7.34 -23.51
CA ALA A 158 4.07 -7.89 -23.21
C ALA A 158 3.85 -9.35 -23.68
N SER A 159 4.64 -9.83 -24.63
CA SER A 159 4.54 -11.17 -25.20
C SER A 159 5.27 -12.28 -24.42
N GLY A 160 5.92 -11.97 -23.29
CA GLY A 160 6.74 -12.94 -22.55
C GLY A 160 6.26 -13.26 -21.13
N SER A 161 5.20 -12.66 -20.67
CA SER A 161 4.78 -12.73 -19.26
C SER A 161 4.46 -14.15 -18.78
N CYS A 162 3.85 -14.99 -19.60
CA CYS A 162 3.48 -16.36 -19.27
C CYS A 162 4.31 -17.41 -20.02
N SER A 163 5.45 -17.04 -20.61
CA SER A 163 6.22 -17.93 -21.50
C SER A 163 7.51 -18.49 -20.89
N SER A 164 8.03 -17.84 -19.84
CA SER A 164 9.29 -18.23 -19.20
C SER A 164 9.02 -18.91 -17.87
N TYR A 165 9.45 -20.16 -17.73
CA TYR A 165 9.23 -20.94 -16.51
C TYR A 165 10.38 -21.91 -16.25
N LYS A 166 10.46 -22.38 -15.00
CA LYS A 166 11.29 -23.49 -14.58
C LYS A 166 10.39 -24.64 -14.12
N GLU A 167 10.61 -25.83 -14.64
CA GLU A 167 9.91 -27.02 -14.15
C GLU A 167 10.56 -27.52 -12.85
N ILE A 168 9.72 -27.84 -11.89
CA ILE A 168 10.10 -28.45 -10.61
C ILE A 168 9.21 -29.67 -10.36
N THR A 169 9.66 -30.57 -9.50
CA THR A 169 8.82 -31.64 -8.94
C THR A 169 8.59 -31.33 -7.47
N ALA A 170 7.34 -31.25 -7.04
CA ALA A 170 7.00 -31.05 -5.63
C ALA A 170 6.13 -32.20 -5.12
N ARG A 171 6.25 -32.49 -3.83
CA ARG A 171 5.43 -33.46 -3.09
C ARG A 171 4.39 -32.71 -2.25
N VAL A 172 3.25 -33.32 -2.04
CA VAL A 172 2.27 -32.84 -1.05
C VAL A 172 2.84 -33.02 0.35
N ALA A 173 3.00 -31.91 1.07
CA ALA A 173 3.44 -31.89 2.45
C ALA A 173 2.26 -31.74 3.44
N TYR A 174 1.17 -31.10 3.01
CA TYR A 174 -0.04 -30.89 3.82
C TYR A 174 -1.27 -30.80 2.92
N VAL A 175 -2.39 -31.36 3.39
CA VAL A 175 -3.70 -31.19 2.79
C VAL A 175 -4.65 -30.71 3.88
N GLY A 176 -5.22 -29.54 3.66
CA GLY A 176 -6.18 -28.90 4.55
C GLY A 176 -7.60 -28.90 4.00
N THR A 177 -8.40 -27.97 4.48
CA THR A 177 -9.79 -27.77 4.00
C THR A 177 -9.88 -26.73 2.88
N LYS A 178 -8.88 -25.84 2.78
CA LYS A 178 -8.79 -24.74 1.83
C LYS A 178 -7.42 -24.62 1.17
N SER A 179 -6.45 -25.42 1.59
CA SER A 179 -5.08 -25.36 1.08
C SER A 179 -4.47 -26.73 0.87
N ILE A 180 -3.66 -26.83 -0.19
CA ILE A 180 -2.72 -27.91 -0.40
C ILE A 180 -1.33 -27.29 -0.41
N ILE A 181 -0.42 -27.82 0.44
CA ILE A 181 0.96 -27.34 0.49
C ILE A 181 1.86 -28.35 -0.21
N TRP A 182 2.59 -27.85 -1.20
CA TRP A 182 3.56 -28.59 -2.00
C TRP A 182 4.97 -28.13 -1.66
N GLU A 183 5.85 -29.08 -1.40
CA GLU A 183 7.27 -28.84 -1.17
C GLU A 183 8.09 -29.37 -2.34
N ASP A 184 8.92 -28.51 -2.94
CA ASP A 184 9.88 -28.92 -3.97
C ASP A 184 10.82 -30.00 -3.41
N VAL A 185 10.90 -31.14 -4.08
CA VAL A 185 11.77 -32.27 -3.64
C VAL A 185 13.26 -31.92 -3.74
N ALA A 186 13.62 -30.87 -4.46
CA ALA A 186 14.97 -30.33 -4.55
C ALA A 186 15.25 -29.21 -3.52
N ALA A 187 14.30 -28.89 -2.63
CA ALA A 187 14.51 -27.89 -1.59
C ALA A 187 15.60 -28.36 -0.60
N PRO A 188 16.46 -27.46 -0.07
CA PRO A 188 17.56 -27.84 0.82
C PRO A 188 17.13 -28.59 2.08
N LEU A 189 15.91 -28.30 2.58
CA LEU A 189 15.34 -28.93 3.78
C LEU A 189 14.17 -29.86 3.44
N ALA A 190 14.07 -30.36 2.20
CA ALA A 190 12.97 -31.21 1.78
C ALA A 190 12.75 -32.40 2.72
N GLY A 191 11.49 -32.60 3.10
CA GLY A 191 11.08 -33.66 4.02
C GLY A 191 11.28 -33.33 5.51
N THR A 192 11.91 -32.22 5.85
CA THR A 192 12.11 -31.80 7.26
C THR A 192 11.17 -30.68 7.70
N MET A 193 10.44 -30.08 6.74
CA MET A 193 9.58 -28.92 6.95
C MET A 193 8.12 -29.26 7.27
N ASP A 194 7.72 -30.51 7.30
CA ASP A 194 6.30 -30.94 7.40
C ASP A 194 5.55 -30.33 8.60
N SER A 195 6.22 -30.19 9.75
CA SER A 195 5.61 -29.57 10.92
C SER A 195 5.34 -28.07 10.74
N TYR A 196 6.18 -27.37 9.99
CA TYR A 196 6.02 -25.95 9.65
C TYR A 196 4.92 -25.76 8.62
N PHE A 197 4.89 -26.59 7.58
CA PHE A 197 3.83 -26.60 6.58
C PHE A 197 2.47 -26.93 7.21
N THR A 198 2.43 -27.88 8.14
CA THR A 198 1.20 -28.18 8.90
C THR A 198 0.72 -27.00 9.74
N LYS A 199 1.63 -26.24 10.37
CA LYS A 199 1.26 -25.03 11.13
C LYS A 199 0.69 -23.97 10.18
N LEU A 200 1.41 -23.68 9.10
CA LEU A 200 0.99 -22.69 8.10
C LEU A 200 -0.36 -23.03 7.46
N GLY A 201 -0.54 -24.26 7.00
CA GLY A 201 -1.79 -24.69 6.35
C GLY A 201 -2.99 -24.65 7.31
N LYS A 202 -2.83 -25.07 8.56
CA LYS A 202 -3.88 -24.97 9.59
C LYS A 202 -4.23 -23.51 9.89
N GLU A 203 -3.25 -22.62 9.94
CA GLU A 203 -3.48 -21.19 10.16
C GLU A 203 -4.16 -20.56 8.96
N PHE A 204 -3.75 -20.92 7.75
CA PHE A 204 -4.43 -20.50 6.54
C PHE A 204 -5.89 -20.90 6.55
N ASP A 205 -6.18 -22.18 6.72
CA ASP A 205 -7.56 -22.70 6.73
C ASP A 205 -8.45 -22.07 7.81
N SER A 206 -7.87 -21.75 8.98
CA SER A 206 -8.64 -21.25 10.14
C SER A 206 -8.81 -19.74 10.18
N THR A 207 -7.82 -18.97 9.71
CA THR A 207 -7.80 -17.51 9.89
C THR A 207 -7.55 -16.71 8.61
N MET A 208 -6.51 -17.09 7.80
CA MET A 208 -6.10 -16.28 6.64
C MET A 208 -7.14 -16.32 5.53
N TYR A 209 -7.54 -17.52 5.10
CA TYR A 209 -8.60 -17.68 4.08
C TYR A 209 -9.91 -16.97 4.48
N ARG A 210 -10.28 -17.07 5.76
CA ARG A 210 -11.47 -16.39 6.26
C ARG A 210 -11.32 -14.87 6.24
N SER A 211 -10.14 -14.36 6.57
CA SER A 211 -9.85 -12.93 6.50
C SER A 211 -10.00 -12.45 5.06
N ASP A 212 -9.28 -13.04 4.10
CA ASP A 212 -9.36 -12.63 2.70
C ASP A 212 -10.78 -12.75 2.15
N SER A 213 -11.46 -13.86 2.41
CA SER A 213 -12.84 -14.06 1.96
C SER A 213 -13.82 -13.04 2.51
N THR A 214 -13.62 -12.56 3.75
CA THR A 214 -14.48 -11.57 4.39
C THR A 214 -14.25 -10.17 3.84
N TYR A 215 -12.99 -9.78 3.71
CA TYR A 215 -12.62 -8.40 3.42
C TYR A 215 -12.43 -8.12 1.92
N PHE A 216 -12.05 -9.12 1.12
CA PHE A 216 -11.72 -8.89 -0.29
C PHE A 216 -12.58 -9.75 -1.24
N GLY A 217 -13.03 -10.89 -0.82
CA GLY A 217 -13.77 -11.85 -1.62
C GLY A 217 -13.12 -13.22 -1.61
N ASP A 218 -13.84 -14.21 -2.11
CA ASP A 218 -13.37 -15.59 -2.09
C ASP A 218 -12.17 -15.79 -3.04
N PRO A 219 -10.97 -16.14 -2.51
CA PRO A 219 -9.82 -16.45 -3.35
C PRO A 219 -10.07 -17.64 -4.30
N LEU A 220 -11.01 -18.52 -3.97
CA LEU A 220 -11.39 -19.68 -4.78
C LEU A 220 -12.61 -19.42 -5.67
N VAL A 221 -12.94 -18.15 -5.95
CA VAL A 221 -14.08 -17.81 -6.82
C VAL A 221 -13.91 -18.33 -8.25
N THR A 222 -12.68 -18.53 -8.70
CA THR A 222 -12.33 -19.10 -10.03
C THR A 222 -12.23 -20.61 -10.05
N ASP A 223 -12.09 -21.27 -8.91
CA ASP A 223 -11.91 -22.72 -8.79
C ASP A 223 -12.91 -23.57 -9.60
N PRO A 224 -14.23 -23.27 -9.63
CA PRO A 224 -15.17 -24.05 -10.45
C PRO A 224 -14.89 -24.02 -11.96
N TYR A 225 -14.02 -23.12 -12.40
CA TYR A 225 -13.65 -22.89 -13.80
C TYR A 225 -12.21 -23.31 -14.12
N THR A 226 -11.38 -23.50 -13.10
CA THR A 226 -9.98 -23.92 -13.18
C THR A 226 -9.86 -25.42 -12.92
N ASP A 227 -9.23 -25.87 -11.84
CA ASP A 227 -9.02 -27.30 -11.56
C ASP A 227 -10.13 -27.93 -10.69
N GLY A 228 -10.93 -27.15 -9.99
CA GLY A 228 -12.15 -27.58 -9.31
C GLY A 228 -11.91 -28.46 -8.10
N ASP A 229 -10.77 -28.33 -7.44
CA ASP A 229 -10.39 -29.14 -6.28
C ASP A 229 -10.75 -28.47 -4.93
N HIS A 230 -11.24 -27.23 -4.96
CA HIS A 230 -11.66 -26.39 -3.83
C HIS A 230 -10.53 -25.98 -2.87
N HIS A 231 -9.28 -25.96 -3.35
CA HIS A 231 -8.10 -25.64 -2.59
C HIS A 231 -7.25 -24.56 -3.30
N LEU A 232 -6.50 -23.83 -2.51
CA LEU A 232 -5.40 -23.00 -2.97
C LEU A 232 -4.12 -23.83 -2.87
N ASP A 233 -3.42 -23.97 -3.98
CA ASP A 233 -2.16 -24.67 -4.07
C ASP A 233 -0.98 -23.76 -3.69
N MET A 234 -0.31 -24.05 -2.57
CA MET A 234 0.88 -23.32 -2.10
C MET A 234 2.14 -24.11 -2.45
N VAL A 235 2.92 -23.63 -3.40
CA VAL A 235 4.12 -24.29 -3.91
C VAL A 235 5.37 -23.64 -3.33
N PHE A 236 6.05 -24.32 -2.42
CA PHE A 236 7.27 -23.84 -1.77
C PHE A 236 8.51 -24.42 -2.48
N THR A 237 9.33 -23.53 -3.07
CA THR A 237 10.43 -23.93 -3.94
C THR A 237 11.59 -22.92 -3.95
N PRO A 238 12.85 -23.37 -4.09
CA PRO A 238 13.98 -22.47 -4.34
C PRO A 238 14.00 -21.93 -5.78
N ALA A 239 13.05 -22.34 -6.64
CA ALA A 239 12.93 -21.84 -8.01
C ALA A 239 12.22 -20.49 -8.12
N VAL A 240 11.69 -19.96 -7.02
CA VAL A 240 11.16 -18.58 -6.96
C VAL A 240 12.23 -17.59 -7.39
N PRO A 241 11.92 -16.61 -8.27
CA PRO A 241 12.88 -15.62 -8.72
C PRO A 241 13.52 -14.84 -7.57
N THR A 242 14.82 -14.53 -7.67
CA THR A 242 15.55 -13.81 -6.64
C THR A 242 14.92 -12.44 -6.37
N GLY A 243 14.72 -12.11 -5.09
CA GLY A 243 14.13 -10.85 -4.64
C GLY A 243 12.61 -10.88 -4.53
N VAL A 244 12.00 -12.06 -4.57
CA VAL A 244 10.57 -12.27 -4.31
C VAL A 244 10.44 -13.27 -3.17
N ALA A 245 9.71 -12.93 -2.12
CA ALA A 245 9.42 -13.85 -1.01
C ALA A 245 8.34 -14.86 -1.39
N GLY A 246 7.35 -14.39 -2.14
CA GLY A 246 6.28 -15.14 -2.74
C GLY A 246 5.66 -14.36 -3.89
N PHE A 247 4.85 -15.02 -4.69
CA PHE A 247 4.08 -14.39 -5.75
C PHE A 247 2.88 -15.24 -6.18
N VAL A 248 1.90 -14.58 -6.74
CA VAL A 248 0.82 -15.15 -7.53
C VAL A 248 0.86 -14.57 -8.94
N ILE A 249 0.38 -15.29 -9.92
CA ILE A 249 0.35 -14.80 -11.29
C ILE A 249 -0.95 -15.16 -12.00
N ALA A 250 -1.56 -14.18 -12.65
CA ALA A 250 -2.81 -14.37 -13.36
C ALA A 250 -2.73 -15.38 -14.51
N CYS A 251 -1.52 -15.72 -15.00
CA CYS A 251 -1.33 -16.77 -15.99
C CYS A 251 -1.96 -18.10 -15.54
N ASP A 252 -1.84 -18.45 -14.27
CA ASP A 252 -2.37 -19.71 -13.74
C ASP A 252 -3.90 -19.80 -13.74
N LEU A 253 -4.59 -18.66 -13.79
CA LEU A 253 -6.06 -18.61 -13.86
C LEU A 253 -6.61 -18.91 -15.26
N PHE A 254 -5.73 -19.10 -16.25
CA PHE A 254 -6.10 -19.41 -17.62
C PHE A 254 -5.61 -20.80 -18.03
N PRO A 255 -6.34 -21.50 -18.93
CA PRO A 255 -5.90 -22.79 -19.43
C PRO A 255 -4.54 -22.71 -20.11
N ARG A 256 -3.69 -23.70 -19.86
CA ARG A 256 -2.38 -23.79 -20.50
C ARG A 256 -2.49 -23.77 -22.01
N ASP A 257 -1.76 -22.87 -22.64
CA ASP A 257 -1.62 -22.75 -24.08
C ASP A 257 -0.14 -22.76 -24.46
N SER A 258 0.27 -23.64 -25.37
CA SER A 258 1.68 -23.82 -25.74
C SER A 258 2.32 -22.59 -26.40
N VAL A 259 1.53 -21.66 -26.89
CA VAL A 259 1.98 -20.44 -27.56
C VAL A 259 1.89 -19.21 -26.66
N ASN A 260 0.72 -19.02 -26.02
CA ASN A 260 0.41 -17.79 -25.29
C ASN A 260 0.62 -17.92 -23.78
N ASP A 261 0.42 -19.13 -23.23
CA ASP A 261 0.53 -19.40 -21.80
C ASP A 261 1.11 -20.79 -21.50
N PRO A 262 2.36 -21.06 -21.86
CA PRO A 262 2.98 -22.34 -21.56
C PRO A 262 3.32 -22.53 -20.08
N SER A 263 3.34 -21.44 -19.26
CA SER A 263 3.70 -21.51 -17.85
C SER A 263 2.54 -21.88 -16.93
N SER A 264 1.30 -21.77 -17.37
CA SER A 264 0.12 -22.02 -16.54
C SER A 264 0.11 -23.43 -15.93
N ASN A 265 -0.19 -23.50 -14.63
CA ASN A 265 -0.52 -24.72 -13.90
C ASN A 265 -2.03 -24.92 -13.78
N PHE A 266 -2.82 -23.94 -14.15
CA PHE A 266 -4.28 -23.88 -14.27
C PHE A 266 -4.99 -24.18 -12.94
N GLY A 267 -5.06 -23.18 -12.09
CA GLY A 267 -5.65 -23.21 -10.75
C GLY A 267 -5.29 -21.97 -9.96
N GLU A 268 -5.60 -21.98 -8.69
CA GLU A 268 -5.28 -20.91 -7.72
C GLU A 268 -3.94 -21.22 -7.04
N PHE A 269 -2.84 -20.66 -7.57
CA PHE A 269 -1.47 -20.98 -7.14
C PHE A 269 -0.79 -19.80 -6.45
N PHE A 270 -0.17 -20.12 -5.31
CA PHE A 270 0.79 -19.26 -4.63
C PHE A 270 2.17 -19.93 -4.64
N TYR A 271 3.19 -19.22 -5.08
CA TYR A 271 4.58 -19.70 -5.10
C TYR A 271 5.41 -18.93 -4.10
N ALA A 272 6.22 -19.62 -3.31
CA ALA A 272 7.05 -18.96 -2.33
C ALA A 272 8.37 -19.69 -2.06
N VAL A 273 9.30 -18.92 -1.48
CA VAL A 273 10.60 -19.41 -1.07
C VAL A 273 10.52 -20.38 0.09
N VAL A 274 11.51 -21.24 0.19
CA VAL A 274 11.73 -22.15 1.32
C VAL A 274 12.93 -21.67 2.16
N PRO A 275 13.01 -22.04 3.46
CA PRO A 275 14.23 -21.84 4.20
C PRO A 275 15.33 -22.72 3.63
N THR A 276 16.56 -22.27 3.75
CA THR A 276 17.76 -23.01 3.40
C THR A 276 18.49 -23.47 4.64
N VAL A 277 19.58 -24.24 4.47
CA VAL A 277 20.41 -24.61 5.62
C VAL A 277 20.86 -23.36 6.38
N ALA A 278 20.80 -23.41 7.72
CA ALA A 278 21.12 -22.28 8.60
C ALA A 278 22.41 -21.54 8.19
N GLY A 279 22.31 -20.23 8.02
CA GLY A 279 23.44 -19.36 7.64
C GLY A 279 23.76 -19.32 6.15
N THR A 280 22.99 -20.03 5.28
CA THR A 280 23.15 -19.99 3.83
C THR A 280 21.80 -19.73 3.16
N GLY A 281 21.80 -19.07 2.01
CA GLY A 281 20.61 -18.80 1.22
C GLY A 281 19.81 -17.61 1.73
N TYR A 282 18.52 -17.71 1.75
CA TYR A 282 17.59 -16.62 1.94
C TYR A 282 17.79 -15.93 3.31
N SER A 283 18.59 -14.86 3.34
CA SER A 283 18.88 -14.04 4.54
C SER A 283 19.29 -14.82 5.79
N GLY A 284 19.85 -16.03 5.65
CA GLY A 284 20.14 -16.88 6.79
C GLY A 284 18.90 -17.37 7.55
N ASN A 285 17.72 -17.38 6.91
CA ASN A 285 16.47 -17.74 7.55
C ASN A 285 16.46 -19.19 8.01
N THR A 286 16.37 -19.37 9.32
CA THR A 286 15.93 -20.62 9.93
C THR A 286 14.48 -20.89 9.57
N ALA A 287 14.00 -22.11 9.77
CA ALA A 287 12.61 -22.45 9.55
C ALA A 287 11.64 -21.57 10.37
N ASP A 288 12.03 -21.19 11.60
CA ASP A 288 11.24 -20.29 12.46
C ASP A 288 11.18 -18.86 11.90
N ALA A 289 12.29 -18.29 11.46
CA ALA A 289 12.33 -16.97 10.85
C ALA A 289 11.56 -16.95 9.52
N TRP A 290 11.68 -18.01 8.72
CA TRP A 290 10.90 -18.19 7.50
C TRP A 290 9.40 -18.22 7.81
N LEU A 291 8.96 -19.02 8.79
CA LEU A 291 7.55 -19.09 9.15
C LEU A 291 7.00 -17.75 9.62
N ARG A 292 7.80 -16.96 10.34
CA ARG A 292 7.39 -15.61 10.77
C ARG A 292 7.13 -14.69 9.57
N GLY A 293 8.01 -14.68 8.57
CA GLY A 293 7.90 -13.80 7.41
C GLY A 293 6.86 -14.26 6.40
N ILE A 294 6.79 -15.59 6.13
CA ILE A 294 5.92 -16.11 5.08
C ILE A 294 4.42 -15.93 5.37
N ARG A 295 4.03 -15.83 6.62
CA ARG A 295 2.63 -15.74 7.04
C ARG A 295 1.94 -14.48 6.49
N THR A 296 2.59 -13.33 6.58
CA THR A 296 2.08 -12.08 5.99
C THR A 296 2.15 -12.13 4.47
N THR A 297 3.21 -12.71 3.89
CA THR A 297 3.32 -12.90 2.44
C THR A 297 2.17 -13.74 1.88
N VAL A 298 1.76 -14.83 2.56
CA VAL A 298 0.59 -15.63 2.13
C VAL A 298 -0.67 -14.78 2.04
N VAL A 299 -0.98 -14.01 3.08
CA VAL A 299 -2.18 -13.16 3.11
C VAL A 299 -2.11 -12.09 2.01
N HIS A 300 -0.96 -11.46 1.83
CA HIS A 300 -0.72 -10.47 0.76
C HIS A 300 -1.02 -11.05 -0.63
N GLU A 301 -0.43 -12.18 -0.94
CA GLU A 301 -0.53 -12.79 -2.27
C GLU A 301 -1.91 -13.41 -2.53
N VAL A 302 -2.53 -13.99 -1.52
CA VAL A 302 -3.88 -14.57 -1.65
C VAL A 302 -4.92 -13.48 -1.92
N LYS A 303 -4.73 -12.27 -1.38
CA LYS A 303 -5.55 -11.11 -1.76
C LYS A 303 -5.48 -10.81 -3.26
N HIS A 304 -4.31 -10.93 -3.88
CA HIS A 304 -4.20 -10.76 -5.34
C HIS A 304 -5.02 -11.80 -6.10
N ILE A 305 -5.02 -13.06 -5.67
CA ILE A 305 -5.87 -14.10 -6.27
C ILE A 305 -7.35 -13.72 -6.13
N ALA A 306 -7.79 -13.28 -4.95
CA ALA A 306 -9.17 -12.83 -4.75
C ALA A 306 -9.55 -11.67 -5.67
N SER A 307 -8.66 -10.69 -5.84
CA SER A 307 -8.85 -9.54 -6.73
C SER A 307 -8.91 -9.95 -8.20
N PHE A 308 -7.97 -10.76 -8.66
CA PHE A 308 -7.94 -11.26 -10.03
C PHE A 308 -9.18 -12.09 -10.34
N GLY A 309 -9.53 -13.02 -9.45
CA GLY A 309 -10.71 -13.87 -9.56
C GLY A 309 -12.01 -13.08 -9.59
N ALA A 310 -12.18 -12.10 -8.70
CA ALA A 310 -13.36 -11.24 -8.67
C ALA A 310 -13.52 -10.45 -9.98
N ARG A 311 -12.45 -9.86 -10.48
CA ARG A 311 -12.48 -9.10 -11.74
C ARG A 311 -12.74 -9.97 -12.96
N LEU A 312 -12.15 -11.17 -13.01
CA LEU A 312 -12.39 -12.15 -14.07
C LEU A 312 -13.85 -12.60 -14.08
N THR A 313 -14.36 -13.05 -12.95
CA THR A 313 -15.73 -13.60 -12.85
C THR A 313 -16.81 -12.56 -13.04
N ASN A 314 -16.55 -11.30 -12.65
CA ASN A 314 -17.46 -10.18 -12.84
C ASN A 314 -17.29 -9.47 -14.19
N GLY A 315 -16.41 -9.93 -15.07
CA GLY A 315 -16.28 -9.43 -16.43
C GLY A 315 -15.59 -8.07 -16.56
N ALA A 316 -14.72 -7.71 -15.63
CA ALA A 316 -13.94 -6.46 -15.70
C ALA A 316 -13.07 -6.41 -16.96
N THR A 317 -12.82 -5.21 -17.48
CA THR A 317 -12.00 -5.01 -18.67
C THR A 317 -10.50 -5.04 -18.39
N SER A 318 -10.11 -4.83 -17.14
CA SER A 318 -8.72 -4.83 -16.68
C SER A 318 -8.64 -5.24 -15.21
N PHE A 319 -7.46 -5.63 -14.78
CA PHE A 319 -7.15 -5.71 -13.36
C PHE A 319 -7.02 -4.30 -12.75
N GLU A 320 -6.90 -4.22 -11.40
CA GLU A 320 -6.73 -2.97 -10.68
C GLU A 320 -5.40 -2.29 -11.04
N GLU A 321 -5.30 -0.98 -10.82
CA GLU A 321 -4.03 -0.27 -10.91
C GLU A 321 -3.05 -0.76 -9.86
N SER A 322 -1.77 -0.92 -10.26
CA SER A 322 -0.75 -1.57 -9.41
C SER A 322 -0.59 -0.91 -8.05
N TRP A 323 -0.68 0.43 -7.97
CA TRP A 323 -0.54 1.13 -6.71
C TRP A 323 -1.68 0.80 -5.71
N LEU A 324 -2.92 0.74 -6.21
CA LEU A 324 -4.07 0.41 -5.37
C LEU A 324 -4.11 -1.09 -5.07
N GLU A 325 -3.75 -1.93 -6.04
CA GLU A 325 -3.67 -3.39 -5.84
C GLU A 325 -2.70 -3.75 -4.73
N GLU A 326 -1.51 -3.12 -4.68
CA GLU A 326 -0.51 -3.30 -3.63
C GLU A 326 -0.95 -2.67 -2.29
N GLY A 327 -1.55 -1.49 -2.33
CA GLY A 327 -2.10 -0.86 -1.13
C GLY A 327 -3.14 -1.75 -0.47
N MET A 328 -4.03 -2.36 -1.26
CA MET A 328 -5.06 -3.28 -0.79
C MET A 328 -4.49 -4.63 -0.33
N ALA A 329 -3.37 -5.10 -0.89
CA ALA A 329 -2.68 -6.28 -0.38
C ALA A 329 -2.03 -6.02 0.99
N ARG A 330 -1.50 -4.80 1.20
CA ARG A 330 -1.06 -4.34 2.53
C ARG A 330 -2.22 -4.21 3.52
N GLU A 331 -3.41 -3.83 3.07
CA GLU A 331 -4.63 -3.88 3.89
C GLU A 331 -4.99 -5.32 4.30
N ALA A 332 -4.79 -6.30 3.43
CA ALA A 332 -5.03 -7.70 3.76
C ALA A 332 -4.11 -8.18 4.91
N GLU A 333 -2.82 -7.84 4.84
CA GLU A 333 -1.89 -8.09 5.94
C GLU A 333 -2.40 -7.43 7.24
N GLU A 334 -2.80 -6.15 7.17
CA GLU A 334 -3.28 -5.38 8.31
C GLU A 334 -4.52 -6.01 8.95
N VAL A 335 -5.59 -6.26 8.18
CA VAL A 335 -6.85 -6.76 8.76
C VAL A 335 -6.68 -8.15 9.35
N TRP A 336 -5.85 -9.00 8.74
CA TRP A 336 -5.51 -10.30 9.31
C TRP A 336 -4.75 -10.15 10.63
N LEU A 337 -3.73 -9.29 10.68
CA LEU A 337 -2.91 -9.04 11.87
C LEU A 337 -3.76 -8.43 13.00
N ARG A 338 -4.56 -7.41 12.72
CA ARG A 338 -5.42 -6.79 13.73
C ARG A 338 -6.38 -7.79 14.36
N ASN A 339 -7.05 -8.58 13.53
CA ASN A 339 -8.10 -9.47 14.00
C ASN A 339 -7.55 -10.75 14.68
N ASN A 340 -6.40 -11.27 14.27
CA ASN A 340 -5.95 -12.60 14.67
C ASN A 340 -4.67 -12.60 15.50
N ILE A 341 -3.87 -11.54 15.46
CA ILE A 341 -2.58 -11.44 16.14
C ILE A 341 -2.59 -10.36 17.22
N TYR A 342 -2.94 -9.12 16.84
CA TYR A 342 -2.94 -7.99 17.78
C TYR A 342 -4.24 -7.90 18.59
N HIS A 343 -5.33 -8.46 18.08
CA HIS A 343 -6.66 -8.39 18.69
C HIS A 343 -7.11 -6.94 18.94
N THR A 344 -6.83 -6.04 17.98
CA THR A 344 -7.21 -4.65 18.03
C THR A 344 -8.43 -4.39 17.13
N ALA A 345 -9.30 -3.51 17.59
CA ALA A 345 -10.53 -3.20 16.85
C ALA A 345 -10.28 -2.23 15.68
N TRP A 346 -11.12 -2.30 14.66
CA TRP A 346 -11.26 -1.22 13.69
C TRP A 346 -11.67 0.07 14.40
N LYS A 347 -11.02 1.19 14.09
CA LYS A 347 -11.16 2.48 14.79
C LYS A 347 -10.87 2.40 16.30
N GLY A 348 -9.91 1.52 16.66
CA GLY A 348 -9.53 1.26 18.05
C GLY A 348 -8.29 2.03 18.51
N ASP A 349 -7.78 2.98 17.73
CA ASP A 349 -6.63 3.84 18.05
C ASP A 349 -5.42 3.03 18.52
N ALA A 350 -5.06 1.99 17.75
CA ALA A 350 -4.05 1.02 18.15
C ALA A 350 -2.64 1.63 18.12
N GLY A 351 -1.94 1.58 19.26
CA GLY A 351 -0.59 2.10 19.43
C GLY A 351 0.49 1.01 19.37
N TYR A 352 1.75 1.42 19.57
CA TYR A 352 2.94 0.60 19.44
C TYR A 352 2.95 -0.64 20.34
N SER A 353 2.66 -0.46 21.62
CA SER A 353 2.75 -1.53 22.61
C SER A 353 1.76 -2.67 22.39
N ALA A 354 0.59 -2.36 21.82
CA ALA A 354 -0.46 -3.33 21.53
C ALA A 354 -0.21 -4.09 20.21
N THR A 355 0.70 -3.62 19.36
CA THR A 355 0.87 -4.08 17.99
C THR A 355 2.35 -4.38 17.65
N LEU A 356 3.11 -3.41 17.20
CA LEU A 356 4.44 -3.56 16.62
C LEU A 356 5.52 -4.02 17.63
N TYR A 357 5.26 -3.92 18.92
CA TYR A 357 6.23 -4.32 19.93
C TYR A 357 6.73 -5.75 19.75
N CYS A 358 5.82 -6.69 19.46
CA CYS A 358 6.16 -8.09 19.25
C CYS A 358 6.71 -8.41 17.86
N ASP A 359 6.40 -7.60 16.85
CA ASP A 359 6.90 -7.80 15.50
C ASP A 359 8.43 -7.83 15.44
N VAL A 360 9.08 -7.06 16.31
CA VAL A 360 10.52 -6.86 16.35
C VAL A 360 11.22 -7.54 17.55
N ARG A 361 10.48 -8.34 18.33
CA ARG A 361 11.01 -9.05 19.52
C ARG A 361 10.69 -10.55 19.53
N PRO A 362 11.09 -11.27 18.47
CA PRO A 362 10.71 -12.68 18.31
C PRO A 362 11.25 -13.59 19.42
N THR A 363 12.29 -13.16 20.13
CA THR A 363 12.94 -13.94 21.19
C THR A 363 12.31 -13.75 22.57
N PHE A 364 11.42 -12.76 22.72
CA PHE A 364 10.73 -12.54 24.00
C PHE A 364 9.60 -13.55 24.18
N ALA A 365 9.49 -14.11 25.39
CA ALA A 365 8.51 -15.17 25.68
C ALA A 365 7.06 -14.74 25.38
N GLN A 366 6.70 -13.49 25.68
CA GLN A 366 5.37 -12.93 25.38
C GLN A 366 5.13 -12.69 23.90
N CYS A 367 6.18 -12.65 23.07
CA CYS A 367 6.10 -12.46 21.63
C CYS A 367 6.31 -13.77 20.84
N ALA A 368 6.40 -14.91 21.53
CA ALA A 368 6.64 -16.19 20.89
C ALA A 368 5.54 -16.52 19.87
N GLY A 369 5.94 -16.80 18.64
CA GLY A 369 5.03 -17.12 17.55
C GLY A 369 4.40 -15.91 16.85
N ALA A 370 4.73 -14.66 17.24
CA ALA A 370 4.31 -13.48 16.49
C ALA A 370 4.89 -13.51 15.07
N PRO A 371 4.11 -13.18 14.01
CA PRO A 371 4.65 -13.01 12.67
C PRO A 371 5.52 -11.75 12.59
N TYR A 372 6.21 -11.57 11.47
CA TYR A 372 6.66 -10.24 11.07
C TYR A 372 5.42 -9.50 10.56
N GLY A 373 4.97 -8.50 11.32
CA GLY A 373 3.66 -7.88 11.12
C GLY A 373 3.74 -6.48 10.50
N MET A 374 3.03 -5.50 11.10
CA MET A 374 2.87 -4.14 10.59
C MET A 374 4.14 -3.28 10.65
N PHE A 375 5.20 -3.75 11.31
CA PHE A 375 6.43 -2.97 11.45
C PHE A 375 6.99 -2.52 10.09
N GLY A 376 6.94 -3.36 9.06
CA GLY A 376 7.37 -3.02 7.70
C GLY A 376 6.59 -1.88 7.07
N HIS A 377 5.28 -1.80 7.32
CA HIS A 377 4.40 -0.73 6.83
C HIS A 377 4.81 0.62 7.42
N PHE A 378 4.92 0.69 8.75
CA PHE A 378 5.28 1.91 9.45
C PHE A 378 6.74 2.32 9.24
N ASN A 379 7.66 1.35 9.12
CA ASN A 379 9.06 1.63 8.76
C ASN A 379 9.17 2.32 7.38
N THR A 380 8.41 1.86 6.40
CA THR A 380 8.39 2.47 5.07
C THR A 380 7.69 3.82 5.11
N LEU A 381 6.57 3.94 5.82
CA LEU A 381 5.86 5.22 5.96
C LEU A 381 6.70 6.25 6.72
N TYR A 382 7.50 5.84 7.71
CA TYR A 382 8.47 6.72 8.39
C TYR A 382 9.39 7.41 7.38
N SER A 383 9.99 6.64 6.47
CA SER A 383 10.90 7.23 5.46
C SER A 383 10.18 8.11 4.44
N VAL A 384 8.93 7.83 4.13
CA VAL A 384 8.11 8.76 3.31
C VAL A 384 7.92 10.08 4.02
N LEU A 385 7.58 10.05 5.31
CA LEU A 385 7.28 11.25 6.10
C LEU A 385 8.53 12.13 6.34
N GLU A 386 9.74 11.56 6.29
CA GLU A 386 10.97 12.35 6.28
C GLU A 386 11.15 13.21 5.00
N ALA A 387 10.55 12.80 3.87
CA ALA A 387 10.70 13.47 2.58
C ALA A 387 9.43 13.34 1.71
N PRO A 388 8.26 13.83 2.17
CA PRO A 388 6.95 13.51 1.57
C PRO A 388 6.77 14.02 0.13
N GLY A 389 7.52 15.03 -0.29
CA GLY A 389 7.51 15.53 -1.68
C GLY A 389 8.24 14.64 -2.69
N ALA A 390 8.99 13.64 -2.23
CA ALA A 390 9.88 12.82 -3.05
C ALA A 390 9.26 11.50 -3.54
N SER A 391 8.22 11.02 -2.88
CA SER A 391 7.53 9.75 -3.17
C SER A 391 6.17 10.02 -3.81
N SER A 392 5.51 9.00 -4.32
CA SER A 392 4.20 9.14 -4.96
C SER A 392 3.23 8.09 -4.44
N LEU A 393 1.99 8.50 -4.19
CA LEU A 393 0.88 7.59 -3.94
C LEU A 393 0.63 6.66 -5.15
N PHE A 394 0.77 7.18 -6.36
CA PHE A 394 0.32 6.54 -7.61
C PHE A 394 1.35 5.58 -8.23
N GLY A 395 2.43 5.28 -7.54
CA GLY A 395 3.41 4.31 -8.00
C GLY A 395 4.85 4.71 -7.74
N ARG A 396 5.76 3.86 -8.21
CA ARG A 396 7.20 4.06 -8.00
C ARG A 396 7.75 5.27 -8.74
N VAL A 397 8.70 5.92 -8.11
CA VAL A 397 9.46 7.03 -8.71
C VAL A 397 10.87 6.59 -9.14
N ALA A 398 11.31 5.40 -8.73
CA ALA A 398 12.58 4.75 -9.10
C ALA A 398 12.46 3.22 -8.98
N ASP A 399 13.41 2.48 -9.55
CA ASP A 399 13.35 1.00 -9.61
C ASP A 399 13.33 0.28 -8.24
N ASN A 400 13.92 0.89 -7.22
CA ASN A 400 13.96 0.32 -5.86
C ASN A 400 13.10 1.11 -4.87
N ASP A 401 11.97 1.67 -5.33
CA ASP A 401 11.09 2.49 -4.52
C ASP A 401 9.91 1.67 -3.98
N PHE A 402 9.93 1.39 -2.67
CA PHE A 402 8.82 0.78 -1.92
C PHE A 402 7.86 1.80 -1.30
N ASN A 403 8.19 3.08 -1.36
CA ASN A 403 7.48 4.10 -0.61
C ASN A 403 6.00 4.21 -1.00
N PHE A 404 5.68 3.92 -2.26
CA PHE A 404 4.30 3.96 -2.72
C PHE A 404 3.41 2.87 -2.06
N TYR A 405 3.97 1.74 -1.64
CA TYR A 405 3.24 0.70 -0.89
C TYR A 405 2.68 1.25 0.42
N ALA A 406 3.52 1.97 1.18
CA ALA A 406 3.10 2.58 2.43
C ALA A 406 2.14 3.75 2.23
N LEU A 407 2.34 4.56 1.17
CA LEU A 407 1.41 5.63 0.80
C LEU A 407 0.05 5.07 0.39
N ALA A 408 0.03 4.06 -0.46
CA ALA A 408 -1.20 3.44 -0.94
C ALA A 408 -1.97 2.75 0.19
N TRP A 409 -1.27 2.01 1.07
CA TRP A 409 -1.86 1.45 2.28
C TRP A 409 -2.43 2.55 3.19
N SER A 410 -1.65 3.58 3.53
CA SER A 410 -2.11 4.63 4.43
C SER A 410 -3.30 5.42 3.86
N PHE A 411 -3.31 5.63 2.53
CA PHE A 411 -4.45 6.26 1.85
C PHE A 411 -5.71 5.38 1.89
N SER A 412 -5.56 4.08 1.58
CA SER A 412 -6.67 3.12 1.61
C SER A 412 -7.24 2.98 3.02
N ARG A 413 -6.37 2.88 4.04
CA ARG A 413 -6.78 2.81 5.46
C ARG A 413 -7.52 4.07 5.89
N TRP A 414 -7.00 5.26 5.56
CA TRP A 414 -7.69 6.51 5.83
C TRP A 414 -9.07 6.57 5.16
N ALA A 415 -9.15 6.17 3.88
CA ALA A 415 -10.40 6.19 3.13
C ALA A 415 -11.43 5.21 3.71
N ASP A 416 -11.01 4.01 4.09
CA ASP A 416 -11.85 3.04 4.76
C ASP A 416 -12.32 3.56 6.14
N ASP A 417 -11.42 4.07 6.95
CA ASP A 417 -11.74 4.66 8.24
C ASP A 417 -12.74 5.82 8.11
N ARG A 418 -12.64 6.60 7.06
CA ARG A 418 -13.46 7.80 6.84
C ARG A 418 -14.83 7.50 6.23
N PHE A 419 -14.88 6.62 5.24
CA PHE A 419 -16.08 6.47 4.40
C PHE A 419 -16.81 5.14 4.57
N ALA A 420 -16.20 4.12 5.16
CA ALA A 420 -16.80 2.82 5.29
C ALA A 420 -17.90 2.76 6.37
N GLY A 421 -18.94 2.04 6.07
CA GLY A 421 -19.95 1.65 7.06
C GLY A 421 -19.48 0.48 7.94
N SER A 422 -18.55 -0.32 7.45
CA SER A 422 -17.83 -1.36 8.18
C SER A 422 -16.49 -1.60 7.51
N ASP A 423 -15.48 -2.02 8.28
CA ASP A 423 -14.12 -2.30 7.83
C ASP A 423 -14.07 -3.17 6.55
N ALA A 424 -14.85 -4.25 6.51
CA ALA A 424 -14.89 -5.14 5.35
C ALA A 424 -15.65 -4.56 4.13
N SER A 425 -16.59 -3.65 4.33
CA SER A 425 -17.49 -3.23 3.24
C SER A 425 -16.79 -2.41 2.17
N PHE A 426 -15.87 -1.55 2.57
CA PHE A 426 -15.10 -0.69 1.67
C PHE A 426 -14.07 -1.50 0.89
N LEU A 427 -13.25 -2.29 1.58
CA LEU A 427 -12.19 -3.10 0.99
C LEU A 427 -12.76 -4.10 -0.02
N ARG A 428 -13.87 -4.74 0.34
CA ARG A 428 -14.57 -5.65 -0.57
C ARG A 428 -15.13 -4.94 -1.81
N ALA A 429 -15.73 -3.76 -1.64
CA ALA A 429 -16.29 -3.01 -2.75
C ALA A 429 -15.24 -2.57 -3.77
N ILE A 430 -14.06 -2.13 -3.32
CA ILE A 430 -12.92 -1.82 -4.19
C ILE A 430 -12.47 -3.07 -4.97
N THR A 431 -12.25 -4.18 -4.27
CA THR A 431 -11.78 -5.43 -4.90
C THR A 431 -12.76 -5.92 -5.97
N GLN A 432 -14.05 -5.76 -5.76
CA GLN A 432 -15.10 -6.21 -6.68
C GLN A 432 -15.53 -5.18 -7.72
N ALA A 433 -14.91 -3.99 -7.74
CA ALA A 433 -15.17 -3.01 -8.78
C ALA A 433 -14.76 -3.54 -10.16
N THR A 434 -15.64 -3.40 -11.15
CA THR A 434 -15.43 -3.97 -12.50
C THR A 434 -15.34 -2.93 -13.60
N THR A 435 -15.90 -1.75 -13.37
CA THR A 435 -16.04 -0.69 -14.38
C THR A 435 -15.00 0.42 -14.25
N THR A 436 -14.35 0.51 -13.10
CA THR A 436 -13.37 1.53 -12.76
C THR A 436 -12.14 0.92 -12.09
N THR A 437 -11.02 1.66 -12.07
CA THR A 437 -9.76 1.30 -11.40
C THR A 437 -9.18 2.52 -10.68
N GLY A 438 -8.28 2.29 -9.76
CA GLY A 438 -7.53 3.35 -9.09
C GLY A 438 -8.42 4.36 -8.37
N MET A 439 -8.05 5.61 -8.45
CA MET A 439 -8.81 6.70 -7.83
C MET A 439 -10.25 6.81 -8.33
N ALA A 440 -10.53 6.38 -9.56
CA ALA A 440 -11.90 6.40 -10.07
C ALA A 440 -12.81 5.40 -9.34
N SER A 441 -12.27 4.24 -8.90
CA SER A 441 -13.01 3.28 -8.07
C SER A 441 -13.32 3.87 -6.70
N ILE A 442 -12.34 4.51 -6.07
CA ILE A 442 -12.50 5.11 -4.75
C ILE A 442 -13.47 6.31 -4.81
N SER A 443 -13.33 7.18 -5.81
CA SER A 443 -14.26 8.30 -6.01
C SER A 443 -15.69 7.85 -6.27
N ALA A 444 -15.89 6.79 -7.05
CA ALA A 444 -17.22 6.22 -7.29
C ALA A 444 -17.85 5.65 -6.02
N LEU A 445 -17.05 5.02 -5.16
CA LEU A 445 -17.51 4.43 -3.91
C LEU A 445 -17.81 5.48 -2.83
N THR A 446 -16.96 6.52 -2.72
CA THR A 446 -17.06 7.54 -1.67
C THR A 446 -17.92 8.75 -2.05
N GLY A 447 -18.13 8.98 -3.35
CA GLY A 447 -18.75 10.20 -3.88
C GLY A 447 -17.88 11.44 -3.75
N GLN A 448 -16.59 11.28 -3.41
CA GLN A 448 -15.65 12.39 -3.21
C GLN A 448 -14.75 12.59 -4.43
N SER A 449 -14.29 13.83 -4.63
CA SER A 449 -13.28 14.13 -5.64
C SER A 449 -11.88 13.70 -5.17
N VAL A 450 -10.98 13.44 -6.13
CA VAL A 450 -9.59 13.03 -5.85
C VAL A 450 -8.87 14.09 -5.00
N ASP A 451 -9.02 15.34 -5.36
CA ASP A 451 -8.39 16.48 -4.68
C ASP A 451 -8.89 16.64 -3.23
N GLU A 452 -10.19 16.47 -2.97
CA GLU A 452 -10.74 16.49 -1.61
C GLU A 452 -10.16 15.35 -0.76
N MET A 453 -10.18 14.12 -1.28
CA MET A 453 -9.64 12.96 -0.58
C MET A 453 -8.14 13.10 -0.29
N MET A 454 -7.35 13.49 -1.30
CA MET A 454 -5.92 13.66 -1.11
C MET A 454 -5.59 14.78 -0.11
N GLY A 455 -6.33 15.89 -0.15
CA GLY A 455 -6.13 16.98 0.79
C GLY A 455 -6.37 16.56 2.24
N GLN A 456 -7.48 15.88 2.52
CA GLN A 456 -7.81 15.39 3.85
C GLN A 456 -6.80 14.34 4.32
N TRP A 457 -6.46 13.36 3.46
CA TRP A 457 -5.48 12.34 3.80
C TRP A 457 -4.08 12.92 4.08
N THR A 458 -3.59 13.89 3.30
CA THR A 458 -2.27 14.49 3.58
C THR A 458 -2.24 15.23 4.91
N LEU A 459 -3.34 15.87 5.31
CA LEU A 459 -3.47 16.47 6.65
C LEU A 459 -3.46 15.39 7.74
N SER A 460 -4.11 14.25 7.52
CA SER A 460 -4.15 13.17 8.51
C SER A 460 -2.76 12.59 8.83
N LEU A 461 -1.83 12.62 7.87
CA LEU A 461 -0.45 12.18 8.08
C LEU A 461 0.34 13.06 9.07
N ASP A 462 -0.12 14.28 9.37
CA ASP A 462 0.45 15.16 10.39
C ASP A 462 -0.39 15.22 11.66
N LEU A 463 -1.71 15.22 11.52
CA LEU A 463 -2.63 15.54 12.62
C LEU A 463 -3.06 14.34 13.46
N ASP A 464 -2.79 13.12 12.99
CA ASP A 464 -3.14 11.93 13.73
C ASP A 464 -2.32 11.81 15.02
N GLY A 465 -3.04 11.56 16.14
CA GLY A 465 -2.43 11.51 17.46
C GLY A 465 -1.84 12.83 17.96
N ASP A 466 -2.05 13.97 17.26
CA ASP A 466 -1.60 15.28 17.73
C ASP A 466 -2.48 15.77 18.90
N ALA A 467 -1.90 15.84 20.09
CA ALA A 467 -2.60 16.27 21.31
C ALA A 467 -3.11 17.72 21.25
N ALA A 468 -2.55 18.56 20.38
CA ALA A 468 -2.98 19.95 20.18
C ALA A 468 -4.14 20.08 19.18
N PHE A 469 -4.50 18.98 18.48
CA PHE A 469 -5.57 18.98 17.49
C PHE A 469 -6.81 18.24 18.03
N PRO A 470 -7.99 18.87 18.04
CA PRO A 470 -9.22 18.19 18.44
C PRO A 470 -9.57 17.02 17.54
N ALA A 471 -10.21 16.00 18.08
CA ALA A 471 -10.61 14.82 17.32
C ALA A 471 -11.46 15.21 16.10
N ASN A 472 -11.00 14.86 14.91
CA ASN A 472 -11.67 15.08 13.64
C ASN A 472 -11.37 13.92 12.69
N LEU A 473 -12.34 13.05 12.46
CA LEU A 473 -12.20 11.84 11.65
C LEU A 473 -11.93 12.14 10.16
N ASP A 474 -12.15 13.38 9.69
CA ASP A 474 -11.85 13.75 8.31
C ASP A 474 -10.34 13.77 8.04
N VAL A 475 -9.54 14.05 9.08
CA VAL A 475 -8.10 14.29 9.00
C VAL A 475 -7.31 13.56 10.09
N GLN A 476 -7.72 12.35 10.46
CA GLN A 476 -7.04 11.45 11.40
C GLN A 476 -7.19 9.98 10.98
N PHE A 477 -6.42 9.09 11.61
CA PHE A 477 -6.48 7.63 11.45
C PHE A 477 -7.07 6.99 12.70
N PRO A 478 -8.40 6.85 12.83
CA PRO A 478 -8.99 6.31 14.06
C PRO A 478 -8.64 4.84 14.33
N THR A 479 -8.12 4.10 13.35
CA THR A 479 -7.67 2.72 13.56
C THR A 479 -6.27 2.65 14.19
N TRP A 480 -5.38 3.61 13.88
CA TRP A 480 -3.98 3.61 14.31
C TRP A 480 -3.60 4.91 14.99
N ASN A 481 -2.85 4.84 16.10
CA ASN A 481 -2.19 5.99 16.69
C ASN A 481 -0.77 6.12 16.14
N THR A 482 -0.63 6.86 15.04
CA THR A 482 0.65 6.94 14.32
C THR A 482 1.75 7.61 15.13
N ARG A 483 1.42 8.59 15.97
CA ARG A 483 2.39 9.25 16.86
C ARG A 483 2.89 8.33 17.96
N ASP A 484 2.02 7.55 18.60
CA ASP A 484 2.44 6.56 19.60
C ASP A 484 3.32 5.48 18.95
N ILE A 485 2.96 5.03 17.75
CA ILE A 485 3.74 4.05 17.00
C ILE A 485 5.16 4.56 16.71
N TYR A 486 5.30 5.75 16.13
CA TYR A 486 6.61 6.30 15.80
C TYR A 486 7.43 6.65 17.05
N SER A 487 6.79 7.15 18.11
CA SER A 487 7.43 7.36 19.40
C SER A 487 7.98 6.07 19.99
N GLY A 488 7.22 4.97 19.89
CA GLY A 488 7.65 3.64 20.31
C GLY A 488 8.82 3.12 19.49
N MET A 489 8.76 3.24 18.14
CA MET A 489 9.86 2.88 17.25
C MET A 489 11.13 3.67 17.54
N SER A 490 11.01 4.97 17.76
CA SER A 490 12.15 5.84 18.12
C SER A 490 12.74 5.47 19.48
N THR A 491 11.91 5.14 20.46
CA THR A 491 12.34 4.72 21.78
C THR A 491 13.13 3.41 21.75
N ASP A 492 12.65 2.43 20.98
CA ASP A 492 13.26 1.11 20.92
C ASP A 492 14.46 1.03 19.97
N PHE A 493 14.46 1.85 18.91
CA PHE A 493 15.49 1.85 17.87
C PHE A 493 15.96 3.26 17.51
N PRO A 494 16.49 4.06 18.48
CA PRO A 494 16.80 5.48 18.26
C PRO A 494 17.89 5.73 17.20
N SER A 495 18.75 4.74 16.92
CA SER A 495 19.75 4.85 15.86
C SER A 495 19.16 4.67 14.45
N TYR A 496 18.00 4.06 14.34
CA TYR A 496 17.30 3.87 13.07
C TYR A 496 16.16 4.86 12.89
N PHE A 497 15.51 5.24 13.97
CA PHE A 497 14.37 6.18 14.02
C PHE A 497 14.69 7.34 14.98
N PRO A 498 15.55 8.28 14.54
CA PRO A 498 16.04 9.35 15.44
C PRO A 498 14.97 10.37 15.83
N GLN A 499 13.86 10.41 15.10
CA GLN A 499 12.75 11.32 15.37
C GLN A 499 11.55 10.53 15.93
N PRO A 500 10.96 10.95 17.06
CA PRO A 500 9.74 10.34 17.59
C PRO A 500 8.52 10.55 16.68
N PHE A 501 8.60 11.52 15.78
CA PHE A 501 7.68 11.71 14.66
C PHE A 501 8.45 12.22 13.45
N PRO A 502 8.43 11.51 12.29
CA PRO A 502 9.34 11.81 11.18
C PRO A 502 8.93 13.00 10.32
N LEU A 503 7.64 13.35 10.27
CA LEU A 503 7.18 14.51 9.50
C LEU A 503 7.54 15.81 10.23
N ALA A 504 8.32 16.63 9.56
CA ALA A 504 8.72 17.95 10.08
C ALA A 504 8.19 19.05 9.14
N PRO A 505 7.02 19.64 9.44
CA PRO A 505 6.49 20.75 8.67
C PRO A 505 7.45 21.94 8.64
N THR A 506 7.52 22.62 7.51
CA THR A 506 8.30 23.87 7.41
C THR A 506 7.56 25.00 8.09
N VAL A 507 8.15 25.56 9.14
CA VAL A 507 7.56 26.70 9.86
C VAL A 507 7.64 27.96 8.99
N LEU A 508 6.49 28.54 8.69
CA LEU A 508 6.37 29.78 7.93
C LEU A 508 6.47 30.98 8.90
N PRO A 509 7.27 32.01 8.57
CA PRO A 509 7.38 33.17 9.41
C PRO A 509 6.08 33.99 9.40
N ALA A 510 5.75 34.62 10.52
CA ALA A 510 4.65 35.57 10.59
C ALA A 510 4.91 36.77 9.65
N GLY A 511 3.87 37.24 8.96
CA GLY A 511 3.95 38.39 8.05
C GLY A 511 4.31 37.96 6.61
N ALA A 512 5.17 38.75 5.95
CA ALA A 512 5.50 38.52 4.55
C ALA A 512 6.58 37.44 4.39
N PHE A 513 6.27 36.38 3.63
CA PHE A 513 7.22 35.31 3.28
C PHE A 513 7.04 34.84 1.83
N ALA A 514 8.05 34.17 1.29
CA ALA A 514 7.97 33.42 0.06
C ALA A 514 8.87 32.17 0.13
N VAL A 515 8.27 31.00 -0.01
CA VAL A 515 8.96 29.71 -0.05
C VAL A 515 8.98 29.22 -1.49
N ASP A 516 10.16 29.20 -2.09
CA ASP A 516 10.39 28.55 -3.39
C ASP A 516 10.64 27.05 -3.17
N ASN A 517 9.70 26.22 -3.59
CA ASN A 517 9.85 24.78 -3.58
C ASN A 517 10.24 24.29 -4.98
N ALA A 518 11.34 23.53 -5.08
CA ALA A 518 11.84 23.01 -6.34
C ALA A 518 10.89 21.97 -6.98
N GLY A 519 9.87 21.54 -6.24
CA GLY A 519 8.74 20.75 -6.69
C GLY A 519 8.42 19.55 -5.82
N ILE A 520 7.19 19.09 -5.96
CA ILE A 520 6.69 17.83 -5.40
C ILE A 520 6.19 16.94 -6.54
N ARG A 521 6.29 15.65 -6.35
CA ARG A 521 5.86 14.66 -7.36
C ARG A 521 4.34 14.58 -7.44
N GLY A 522 3.84 14.03 -8.54
CA GLY A 522 2.42 13.63 -8.62
C GLY A 522 2.10 12.60 -7.54
N GLY A 523 1.02 12.80 -6.79
CA GLY A 523 0.67 11.96 -5.64
C GLY A 523 1.46 12.24 -4.35
N ALA A 524 2.20 13.36 -4.29
CA ALA A 524 3.04 13.78 -3.17
C ALA A 524 2.56 15.08 -2.53
N PHE A 525 3.17 15.45 -1.41
CA PHE A 525 2.83 16.68 -0.68
C PHE A 525 4.05 17.33 -0.02
N ALA A 526 3.86 18.58 0.42
CA ALA A 526 4.77 19.32 1.28
C ALA A 526 3.97 19.94 2.43
N MET A 527 4.48 19.84 3.65
CA MET A 527 3.79 20.29 4.85
C MET A 527 4.40 21.56 5.43
N TYR A 528 3.55 22.46 5.86
CA TYR A 528 3.92 23.75 6.45
C TYR A 528 3.12 24.01 7.72
N GLU A 529 3.72 24.75 8.64
CA GLU A 529 3.06 25.31 9.82
C GLU A 529 3.03 26.83 9.71
N LEU A 530 1.91 27.43 10.08
CA LEU A 530 1.71 28.86 10.06
C LEU A 530 1.00 29.31 11.34
N THR A 531 1.62 30.20 12.09
CA THR A 531 0.98 30.90 13.23
C THR A 531 0.51 32.27 12.78
N THR A 532 -0.77 32.55 12.98
CA THR A 532 -1.34 33.92 12.80
C THR A 532 -1.42 34.63 14.13
N ASN A 533 -1.48 35.97 14.12
CA ASN A 533 -1.67 36.77 15.32
C ASN A 533 -2.93 37.65 15.21
N ALA A 534 -3.48 38.08 16.37
CA ALA A 534 -4.74 38.81 16.45
C ALA A 534 -4.72 40.18 15.76
N THR A 535 -3.56 40.74 15.42
CA THR A 535 -3.43 42.09 14.87
C THR A 535 -3.39 42.17 13.37
N SER A 536 -3.12 41.03 12.69
CA SER A 536 -3.08 40.98 11.23
C SER A 536 -3.48 39.59 10.74
N GLY A 537 -4.51 39.47 9.93
CA GLY A 537 -4.78 38.27 9.16
C GLY A 537 -3.58 37.90 8.29
N GLN A 538 -3.54 36.66 7.84
CA GLN A 538 -2.47 36.16 7.02
C GLN A 538 -3.05 35.80 5.63
N THR A 539 -2.38 36.24 4.58
CA THR A 539 -2.70 35.76 3.22
C THR A 539 -1.78 34.62 2.83
N LEU A 540 -2.31 33.66 2.09
CA LEU A 540 -1.57 32.60 1.43
C LEU A 540 -1.84 32.63 -0.08
N SER A 541 -0.80 32.46 -0.88
CA SER A 541 -0.90 32.38 -2.34
C SER A 541 -0.03 31.24 -2.86
N LEU A 542 -0.60 30.38 -3.67
CA LEU A 542 0.13 29.32 -4.37
C LEU A 542 0.39 29.79 -5.81
N LEU A 543 1.65 29.96 -6.14
CA LEU A 543 2.13 30.53 -7.39
C LEU A 543 3.02 29.52 -8.14
N GLY A 544 3.22 29.74 -9.41
CA GLY A 544 4.22 29.03 -10.21
C GLY A 544 5.64 29.28 -9.72
N ALA A 545 6.59 28.52 -10.22
CA ALA A 545 8.00 28.62 -9.85
C ALA A 545 8.53 30.05 -9.91
N GLY A 546 9.24 30.49 -8.86
CA GLY A 546 9.75 31.84 -8.75
C GLY A 546 8.68 32.94 -8.63
N GLY A 547 7.40 32.57 -8.43
CA GLY A 547 6.28 33.51 -8.31
C GLY A 547 5.76 34.04 -9.64
N SER A 548 6.12 33.40 -10.76
CA SER A 548 5.69 33.78 -12.10
C SER A 548 4.37 33.10 -12.48
N GLY A 549 3.26 33.83 -12.38
CA GLY A 549 1.95 33.30 -12.78
C GLY A 549 1.33 32.29 -11.80
N PRO A 550 0.25 31.61 -12.21
CA PRO A 550 -0.41 30.59 -11.39
C PRO A 550 0.44 29.32 -11.24
N ALA A 551 0.23 28.61 -10.15
CA ALA A 551 0.79 27.28 -9.96
C ALA A 551 0.28 26.26 -11.01
N ALA A 552 0.94 25.12 -11.11
CA ALA A 552 0.44 24.01 -11.91
C ALA A 552 -0.98 23.62 -11.50
N TYR A 553 -1.83 23.31 -12.48
CA TYR A 553 -3.26 23.03 -12.24
C TYR A 553 -3.50 21.86 -11.25
N SER A 554 -2.56 20.93 -11.16
CA SER A 554 -2.63 19.78 -10.25
C SER A 554 -2.19 20.08 -8.81
N LEU A 555 -1.65 21.27 -8.53
CA LEU A 555 -1.29 21.66 -7.18
C LEU A 555 -2.50 22.22 -6.43
N ARG A 556 -2.67 21.79 -5.18
CA ARG A 556 -3.76 22.15 -4.28
C ARG A 556 -3.24 22.52 -2.90
N ILE A 557 -4.10 23.11 -2.09
CA ILE A 557 -3.84 23.39 -0.69
C ILE A 557 -4.94 22.75 0.15
N ALA A 558 -4.53 22.08 1.23
CA ALA A 558 -5.41 21.72 2.35
C ALA A 558 -4.91 22.41 3.61
N ILE A 559 -5.83 22.86 4.44
CA ILE A 559 -5.53 23.63 5.67
C ILE A 559 -6.35 23.07 6.81
N ALA A 560 -5.72 22.91 7.98
CA ALA A 560 -6.40 22.63 9.23
C ALA A 560 -5.97 23.63 10.31
N ARG A 561 -6.87 23.96 11.22
CA ARG A 561 -6.59 24.82 12.36
C ARG A 561 -6.41 23.99 13.62
N ARG A 562 -5.20 24.02 14.22
CA ARG A 562 -4.88 23.33 15.50
C ARG A 562 -5.47 24.06 16.70
N GLN A 563 -5.25 25.39 16.79
CA GLN A 563 -5.64 26.26 17.92
C GLN A 563 -6.24 27.58 17.43
#